data_6e512dd10d7612e2c5b4fb22e492e71d
#
_entry.id   6e512dd10d7612e2c5b4fb22e492e71d
#
_cell.length_a   1.000
_cell.length_b   1.000
_cell.length_c   1.000
_cell.angle_alpha   90.00
_cell.angle_beta   90.00
_cell.angle_gamma   90.00
#
_symmetry.space_group_name_H-M   'P 1'
#
loop_
_entity.id
_entity.type
_entity.pdbx_description
1 polymer ?
#
loop_
_entity_poly.entity_id
_entity_poly.type
_entity_poly.pdbx_seq_one_letter_code
_entity_poly.pdbx_strand_id
1 'polypeptide(L)'
;PSVGSAPPATDRAPTNEAPVASDASPTSTGTRFVFIDTEATGLDLDRHELTEVSWIVRFEDGTQVERQYFPAHTIDGADEFALELTEYHQRIAEQPRTPMAEWLHQFLADAEGAVLVGAVPDFDARQLHKACRKLQVEPTWDHHLLDVETLALPLIAPGPEVPRSLGKTCAALGIPHDKDQAHGALYDARQAMLVFDRVWELLDELRASGDPLPDPVPLPRKGANGDGNGPDQPDQPDQPDQPGSEAPSGNAASVS
;
A
#
# COMPACT_ATOMS: atom_id res chain seq x y z
N PRO A 1 -36.11 -22.97 58.87
CA PRO A 1 -34.98 -22.33 58.26
C PRO A 1 -35.08 -22.49 56.76
N SER A 2 -35.46 -21.38 56.16
CA SER A 2 -35.63 -21.28 54.70
C SER A 2 -34.31 -20.84 54.08
N VAL A 3 -33.87 -21.62 53.09
CA VAL A 3 -32.67 -21.33 52.31
C VAL A 3 -33.10 -20.47 51.11
N GLY A 4 -32.65 -19.22 51.08
CA GLY A 4 -32.89 -18.32 49.97
C GLY A 4 -31.97 -18.65 48.76
N SER A 5 -32.59 -18.91 47.61
CA SER A 5 -31.90 -19.06 46.34
C SER A 5 -31.49 -17.70 45.79
N ALA A 6 -30.22 -17.56 45.43
CA ALA A 6 -29.69 -16.42 44.69
C ALA A 6 -30.08 -16.51 43.20
N PRO A 7 -30.35 -15.40 42.50
CA PRO A 7 -30.64 -15.40 41.07
C PRO A 7 -29.37 -15.63 40.25
N PRO A 8 -29.49 -16.18 39.01
CA PRO A 8 -28.37 -16.46 38.16
C PRO A 8 -27.75 -15.17 37.58
N ALA A 9 -26.44 -15.17 37.51
CA ALA A 9 -25.64 -14.10 36.88
C ALA A 9 -25.97 -14.02 35.38
N THR A 10 -26.36 -12.85 34.95
CA THR A 10 -26.53 -12.54 33.51
C THR A 10 -25.17 -12.38 32.88
N ASP A 11 -24.86 -13.30 32.01
CA ASP A 11 -23.70 -13.27 31.12
C ASP A 11 -23.85 -12.09 30.13
N ARG A 12 -23.09 -11.04 30.37
CA ARG A 12 -23.06 -9.86 29.51
C ARG A 12 -21.93 -10.04 28.52
N ALA A 13 -22.26 -10.31 27.26
CA ALA A 13 -21.31 -10.34 26.14
C ALA A 13 -20.51 -9.03 26.09
N PRO A 14 -19.20 -9.05 25.76
CA PRO A 14 -18.41 -7.86 25.61
C PRO A 14 -18.92 -7.08 24.39
N THR A 15 -19.45 -5.89 24.61
CA THR A 15 -19.72 -4.92 23.56
C THR A 15 -18.39 -4.40 23.04
N ASN A 16 -18.07 -4.75 21.82
CA ASN A 16 -16.95 -4.22 21.07
C ASN A 16 -17.32 -2.80 20.59
N GLU A 17 -17.24 -1.82 21.49
CA GLU A 17 -17.33 -0.40 21.12
C GLU A 17 -15.97 0.01 20.54
N ALA A 18 -15.94 0.15 19.21
CA ALA A 18 -14.85 0.82 18.53
C ALA A 18 -14.71 2.25 19.06
N PRO A 19 -13.50 2.77 19.32
CA PRO A 19 -13.32 4.15 19.75
C PRO A 19 -13.86 5.10 18.67
N VAL A 20 -14.76 5.97 19.09
CA VAL A 20 -15.29 7.07 18.27
C VAL A 20 -14.10 7.96 17.92
N ALA A 21 -13.78 8.04 16.63
CA ALA A 21 -12.74 8.93 16.11
C ALA A 21 -13.09 10.37 16.51
N SER A 22 -12.21 11.03 17.23
CA SER A 22 -12.29 12.48 17.47
C SER A 22 -11.98 13.20 16.17
N ASP A 23 -12.85 14.13 15.81
CA ASP A 23 -12.71 15.12 14.72
C ASP A 23 -11.50 16.06 14.99
N ALA A 24 -10.29 15.54 14.78
CA ALA A 24 -9.09 16.37 14.71
C ALA A 24 -8.58 16.30 13.27
N SER A 25 -8.94 17.29 12.47
CA SER A 25 -8.28 17.53 11.18
C SER A 25 -6.78 17.75 11.44
N PRO A 26 -5.89 16.90 10.93
CA PRO A 26 -4.46 17.09 11.15
C PRO A 26 -3.97 18.26 10.31
N THR A 27 -3.61 19.36 10.95
CA THR A 27 -2.77 20.41 10.35
C THR A 27 -1.30 19.97 10.37
N SER A 28 -1.01 18.77 9.86
CA SER A 28 0.35 18.29 9.75
C SER A 28 1.00 18.83 8.49
N THR A 29 2.18 19.44 8.62
CA THR A 29 3.03 19.90 7.50
C THR A 29 4.01 18.83 7.05
N GLY A 30 4.01 17.65 7.67
CA GLY A 30 4.88 16.51 7.34
C GLY A 30 4.27 15.58 6.30
N THR A 31 5.15 14.86 5.59
CA THR A 31 4.72 13.79 4.69
C THR A 31 4.13 12.64 5.51
N ARG A 32 2.90 12.25 5.18
CA ARG A 32 2.25 11.09 5.78
C ARG A 32 2.59 9.85 4.98
N PHE A 33 2.75 8.72 5.67
CA PHE A 33 2.98 7.42 5.05
C PHE A 33 1.88 6.45 5.46
N VAL A 34 1.39 5.69 4.48
CA VAL A 34 0.48 4.58 4.70
C VAL A 34 1.15 3.33 4.15
N PHE A 35 1.44 2.38 5.04
CA PHE A 35 2.00 1.09 4.66
C PHE A 35 0.88 0.18 4.23
N ILE A 36 0.98 -0.37 3.02
CA ILE A 36 -0.10 -1.13 2.39
C ILE A 36 0.43 -2.43 1.79
N ASP A 37 -0.43 -3.43 1.81
CA ASP A 37 -0.28 -4.64 1.03
C ASP A 37 -1.66 -5.21 0.67
N THR A 38 -1.75 -5.91 -0.45
CA THR A 38 -3.00 -6.50 -0.93
C THR A 38 -2.79 -7.90 -1.48
N GLU A 39 -3.73 -8.79 -1.19
CA GLU A 39 -3.81 -10.10 -1.81
C GLU A 39 -4.94 -10.15 -2.84
N ALA A 40 -4.73 -10.93 -3.89
CA ALA A 40 -5.69 -11.04 -4.98
C ALA A 40 -5.76 -12.49 -5.50
N THR A 41 -6.82 -12.79 -6.25
CA THR A 41 -6.97 -14.09 -6.93
C THR A 41 -6.00 -14.29 -8.09
N GLY A 42 -5.04 -13.38 -8.30
CA GLY A 42 -3.98 -13.42 -9.31
C GLY A 42 -3.55 -12.02 -9.76
N LEU A 43 -2.62 -11.94 -10.70
CA LEU A 43 -1.94 -10.69 -11.06
C LEU A 43 -2.63 -9.88 -12.18
N ASP A 44 -3.51 -10.50 -12.97
CA ASP A 44 -4.20 -9.82 -14.07
C ASP A 44 -5.34 -8.94 -13.52
N LEU A 45 -5.17 -7.64 -13.59
CA LEU A 45 -6.12 -6.66 -13.07
C LEU A 45 -7.52 -6.74 -13.69
N ASP A 46 -7.64 -7.20 -14.94
CA ASP A 46 -8.93 -7.29 -15.62
C ASP A 46 -9.73 -8.52 -15.20
N ARG A 47 -9.03 -9.58 -14.78
CA ARG A 47 -9.61 -10.88 -14.46
C ARG A 47 -9.71 -11.15 -12.97
N HIS A 48 -8.72 -10.69 -12.19
CA HIS A 48 -8.57 -11.08 -10.80
C HIS A 48 -9.12 -10.03 -9.85
N GLU A 49 -9.51 -10.46 -8.68
CA GLU A 49 -10.15 -9.64 -7.67
C GLU A 49 -9.35 -9.63 -6.36
N LEU A 50 -9.44 -8.53 -5.61
CA LEU A 50 -8.86 -8.43 -4.27
C LEU A 50 -9.54 -9.41 -3.32
N THR A 51 -8.73 -10.13 -2.57
CA THR A 51 -9.17 -11.07 -1.53
C THR A 51 -8.92 -10.55 -0.13
N GLU A 52 -7.84 -9.80 0.05
CA GLU A 52 -7.46 -9.13 1.29
C GLU A 52 -6.89 -7.75 0.96
N VAL A 53 -7.16 -6.75 1.78
CA VAL A 53 -6.52 -5.44 1.74
C VAL A 53 -6.22 -5.01 3.16
N SER A 54 -4.96 -4.62 3.41
CA SER A 54 -4.52 -4.21 4.74
C SER A 54 -3.64 -2.99 4.64
N TRP A 55 -3.76 -2.10 5.63
CA TRP A 55 -2.88 -0.93 5.70
C TRP A 55 -2.63 -0.49 7.14
N ILE A 56 -1.54 0.23 7.32
CA ILE A 56 -1.13 0.82 8.60
C ILE A 56 -0.95 2.31 8.39
N VAL A 57 -1.72 3.10 9.12
CA VAL A 57 -1.52 4.55 9.20
C VAL A 57 -0.60 4.84 10.38
N ARG A 58 0.46 5.57 10.13
CA ARG A 58 1.34 6.07 11.20
C ARG A 58 1.14 7.57 11.35
N PHE A 59 0.84 8.00 12.56
CA PHE A 59 0.67 9.39 12.92
C PHE A 59 1.99 10.00 13.43
N GLU A 60 2.09 11.33 13.43
CA GLU A 60 3.29 12.06 13.86
C GLU A 60 3.68 11.82 15.32
N ASP A 61 2.70 11.53 16.18
CA ASP A 61 2.92 11.19 17.60
C ASP A 61 3.43 9.76 17.80
N GLY A 62 3.65 9.01 16.70
CA GLY A 62 4.09 7.63 16.71
C GLY A 62 2.97 6.62 16.92
N THR A 63 1.72 7.06 17.13
CA THR A 63 0.59 6.14 17.17
C THR A 63 0.33 5.52 15.81
N GLN A 64 -0.25 4.31 15.80
CA GLN A 64 -0.53 3.56 14.58
C GLN A 64 -1.95 3.02 14.62
N VAL A 65 -2.59 2.99 13.46
CA VAL A 65 -3.87 2.32 13.27
C VAL A 65 -3.73 1.30 12.15
N GLU A 66 -4.03 0.06 12.44
CA GLU A 66 -4.02 -1.04 11.49
C GLU A 66 -5.44 -1.32 11.01
N ARG A 67 -5.56 -1.61 9.73
CA ARG A 67 -6.81 -2.02 9.10
C ARG A 67 -6.58 -3.28 8.29
N GLN A 68 -7.55 -4.18 8.33
CA GLN A 68 -7.57 -5.40 7.54
C GLN A 68 -9.01 -5.67 7.12
N TYR A 69 -9.21 -5.84 5.83
CA TYR A 69 -10.51 -6.14 5.26
C TYR A 69 -10.40 -7.29 4.26
N PHE A 70 -11.48 -8.04 4.16
CA PHE A 70 -11.63 -9.12 3.19
C PHE A 70 -12.72 -8.70 2.18
N PRO A 71 -12.34 -8.06 1.05
CA PRO A 71 -13.27 -7.60 0.05
C PRO A 71 -14.23 -8.69 -0.42
N ALA A 72 -15.46 -8.31 -0.75
CA ALA A 72 -16.37 -9.22 -1.44
C ALA A 72 -15.83 -9.52 -2.85
N HIS A 73 -15.60 -10.79 -3.16
CA HIS A 73 -14.99 -11.26 -4.41
C HIS A 73 -15.51 -12.64 -4.80
N THR A 74 -15.19 -13.08 -6.02
CA THR A 74 -15.35 -14.45 -6.49
C THR A 74 -13.99 -15.08 -6.77
N ILE A 75 -13.96 -16.40 -6.82
CA ILE A 75 -12.77 -17.16 -7.23
C ILE A 75 -12.92 -17.75 -8.63
N ASP A 76 -13.98 -17.36 -9.35
CA ASP A 76 -14.18 -17.80 -10.73
C ASP A 76 -13.08 -17.26 -11.62
N GLY A 77 -12.28 -18.16 -12.20
CA GLY A 77 -11.12 -17.78 -13.01
C GLY A 77 -9.90 -17.32 -12.22
N ALA A 78 -9.86 -17.59 -10.90
CA ALA A 78 -8.68 -17.36 -10.07
C ALA A 78 -7.46 -18.14 -10.60
N ASP A 79 -6.28 -17.61 -10.31
CA ASP A 79 -5.02 -18.30 -10.50
C ASP A 79 -4.79 -19.25 -9.31
N GLU A 80 -4.71 -20.55 -9.59
CA GLU A 80 -4.51 -21.56 -8.56
C GLU A 80 -3.22 -21.31 -7.75
N PHE A 81 -2.15 -20.88 -8.44
CA PHE A 81 -0.90 -20.54 -7.76
C PHE A 81 -1.08 -19.37 -6.78
N ALA A 82 -1.88 -18.36 -7.13
CA ALA A 82 -2.16 -17.25 -6.23
C ALA A 82 -2.98 -17.70 -5.01
N LEU A 83 -3.96 -18.60 -5.22
CA LEU A 83 -4.75 -19.15 -4.12
C LEU A 83 -3.92 -20.02 -3.17
N GLU A 84 -2.98 -20.81 -3.70
CA GLU A 84 -2.04 -21.58 -2.90
C GLU A 84 -1.07 -20.69 -2.13
N LEU A 85 -0.49 -19.68 -2.80
CA LEU A 85 0.51 -18.77 -2.24
C LEU A 85 -0.05 -17.98 -1.04
N THR A 86 -1.29 -17.52 -1.15
CA THR A 86 -1.98 -16.75 -0.08
C THR A 86 -2.64 -17.65 0.96
N GLU A 87 -2.54 -18.97 0.81
CA GLU A 87 -3.26 -19.95 1.63
C GLU A 87 -4.77 -19.64 1.71
N TYR A 88 -5.34 -19.23 0.58
CA TYR A 88 -6.70 -18.70 0.49
C TYR A 88 -7.75 -19.53 1.25
N HIS A 89 -7.75 -20.85 1.04
CA HIS A 89 -8.75 -21.74 1.63
C HIS A 89 -8.63 -21.85 3.15
N GLN A 90 -7.43 -21.69 3.71
CA GLN A 90 -7.17 -21.78 5.13
C GLN A 90 -7.37 -20.43 5.85
N ARG A 91 -7.03 -19.32 5.19
CA ARG A 91 -6.94 -18.00 5.82
C ARG A 91 -8.06 -17.06 5.43
N ILE A 92 -8.52 -17.09 4.17
CA ILE A 92 -9.36 -16.06 3.57
C ILE A 92 -10.78 -16.56 3.30
N ALA A 93 -10.96 -17.81 2.89
CA ALA A 93 -12.24 -18.34 2.38
C ALA A 93 -13.41 -18.13 3.36
N GLU A 94 -13.19 -18.34 4.66
CA GLU A 94 -14.22 -18.26 5.70
C GLU A 94 -14.31 -16.87 6.36
N GLN A 95 -13.50 -15.89 5.92
CA GLN A 95 -13.57 -14.55 6.49
C GLN A 95 -14.85 -13.82 6.07
N PRO A 96 -15.43 -13.00 6.97
CA PRO A 96 -16.57 -12.16 6.62
C PRO A 96 -16.23 -11.21 5.46
N ARG A 97 -17.10 -11.16 4.45
CA ARG A 97 -16.87 -10.32 3.27
C ARG A 97 -17.30 -8.89 3.51
N THR A 98 -16.41 -7.96 3.23
CA THR A 98 -16.65 -6.52 3.36
C THR A 98 -17.03 -5.93 2.01
N PRO A 99 -18.17 -5.20 1.91
CA PRO A 99 -18.53 -4.47 0.70
C PRO A 99 -17.45 -3.46 0.27
N MET A 100 -17.22 -3.35 -1.05
CA MET A 100 -16.19 -2.45 -1.58
C MET A 100 -16.32 -1.00 -1.08
N ALA A 101 -17.53 -0.46 -1.04
CA ALA A 101 -17.75 0.91 -0.58
C ALA A 101 -17.31 1.14 0.86
N GLU A 102 -17.44 0.14 1.73
CA GLU A 102 -17.10 0.26 3.14
C GLU A 102 -15.58 0.39 3.33
N TRP A 103 -14.81 -0.62 2.86
CA TRP A 103 -13.36 -0.60 3.07
C TRP A 103 -12.67 0.48 2.23
N LEU A 104 -13.16 0.76 1.00
CA LEU A 104 -12.52 1.77 0.15
C LEU A 104 -12.72 3.19 0.70
N HIS A 105 -13.91 3.56 1.17
CA HIS A 105 -14.11 4.87 1.79
C HIS A 105 -13.26 5.04 3.05
N GLN A 106 -13.11 3.98 3.87
CA GLN A 106 -12.22 4.03 5.02
C GLN A 106 -10.75 4.21 4.59
N PHE A 107 -10.31 3.48 3.55
CA PHE A 107 -8.97 3.63 3.01
C PHE A 107 -8.73 5.05 2.48
N LEU A 108 -9.65 5.60 1.69
CA LEU A 108 -9.53 6.96 1.14
C LEU A 108 -9.41 8.03 2.22
N ALA A 109 -10.14 7.87 3.33
CA ALA A 109 -10.05 8.78 4.47
C ALA A 109 -8.71 8.63 5.21
N ASP A 110 -8.25 7.40 5.43
CA ASP A 110 -7.00 7.11 6.13
C ASP A 110 -5.76 7.51 5.30
N ALA A 111 -5.85 7.43 3.96
CA ALA A 111 -4.75 7.68 3.03
C ALA A 111 -4.71 9.11 2.45
N GLU A 112 -5.60 10.02 2.86
CA GLU A 112 -5.67 11.37 2.30
C GLU A 112 -4.32 12.10 2.36
N GLY A 113 -3.77 12.45 1.17
CA GLY A 113 -2.47 13.10 1.01
C GLY A 113 -1.26 12.28 1.44
N ALA A 114 -1.42 11.00 1.74
CA ALA A 114 -0.33 10.12 2.17
C ALA A 114 0.38 9.48 0.99
N VAL A 115 1.69 9.26 1.12
CA VAL A 115 2.48 8.41 0.22
C VAL A 115 2.23 6.96 0.59
N LEU A 116 1.88 6.13 -0.39
CA LEU A 116 1.75 4.69 -0.19
C LEU A 116 3.13 4.03 -0.16
N VAL A 117 3.36 3.19 0.84
CA VAL A 117 4.60 2.47 1.08
C VAL A 117 4.32 0.97 1.12
N GLY A 118 5.08 0.18 0.40
CA GLY A 118 4.90 -1.28 0.38
C GLY A 118 6.06 -2.00 -0.27
N ALA A 119 5.95 -3.30 -0.41
CA ALA A 119 6.80 -4.11 -1.27
C ALA A 119 6.15 -4.19 -2.66
N VAL A 120 6.77 -3.55 -3.66
CA VAL A 120 6.21 -3.40 -5.02
C VAL A 120 4.81 -2.73 -5.01
N PRO A 121 4.64 -1.56 -4.37
CA PRO A 121 3.32 -0.94 -4.11
C PRO A 121 2.56 -0.51 -5.36
N ASP A 122 3.16 -0.59 -6.54
CA ASP A 122 2.50 -0.33 -7.82
C ASP A 122 1.34 -1.32 -8.06
N PHE A 123 1.50 -2.58 -7.67
CA PHE A 123 0.41 -3.55 -7.79
C PHE A 123 -0.79 -3.14 -6.92
N ASP A 124 -0.53 -2.80 -5.66
CA ASP A 124 -1.55 -2.37 -4.71
C ASP A 124 -2.27 -1.11 -5.19
N ALA A 125 -1.50 -0.10 -5.60
CA ALA A 125 -2.05 1.15 -6.11
C ALA A 125 -2.95 0.91 -7.34
N ARG A 126 -2.57 0.04 -8.27
CA ARG A 126 -3.41 -0.31 -9.42
C ARG A 126 -4.70 -1.01 -9.03
N GLN A 127 -4.67 -1.90 -8.05
CA GLN A 127 -5.87 -2.54 -7.49
C GLN A 127 -6.80 -1.49 -6.85
N LEU A 128 -6.24 -0.57 -6.06
CA LEU A 128 -6.98 0.54 -5.46
C LEU A 128 -7.59 1.46 -6.52
N HIS A 129 -6.85 1.83 -7.55
CA HIS A 129 -7.37 2.61 -8.68
C HIS A 129 -8.51 1.88 -9.41
N LYS A 130 -8.40 0.56 -9.56
CA LYS A 130 -9.51 -0.26 -10.12
C LYS A 130 -10.75 -0.16 -9.24
N ALA A 131 -10.61 -0.24 -7.91
CA ALA A 131 -11.71 -0.11 -6.96
C ALA A 131 -12.32 1.30 -7.00
N CYS A 132 -11.50 2.36 -7.05
CA CYS A 132 -11.95 3.74 -7.20
C CYS A 132 -12.77 3.93 -8.48
N ARG A 133 -12.30 3.43 -9.63
CA ARG A 133 -13.04 3.49 -10.88
C ARG A 133 -14.39 2.77 -10.81
N LYS A 134 -14.45 1.60 -10.15
CA LYS A 134 -15.72 0.86 -9.98
C LYS A 134 -16.75 1.64 -9.17
N LEU A 135 -16.33 2.40 -8.15
CA LEU A 135 -17.21 3.25 -7.33
C LEU A 135 -17.33 4.68 -7.84
N GLN A 136 -16.64 5.05 -8.91
CA GLN A 136 -16.63 6.41 -9.48
C GLN A 136 -16.19 7.47 -8.45
N VAL A 137 -15.17 7.15 -7.65
CA VAL A 137 -14.53 8.05 -6.68
C VAL A 137 -13.08 8.31 -7.08
N GLU A 138 -12.56 9.49 -6.72
CA GLU A 138 -11.17 9.85 -7.00
C GLU A 138 -10.24 9.34 -5.88
N PRO A 139 -9.01 8.93 -6.22
CA PRO A 139 -7.97 8.66 -5.24
C PRO A 139 -7.65 9.89 -4.38
N THR A 140 -7.40 9.67 -3.09
CA THR A 140 -7.05 10.75 -2.15
C THR A 140 -5.59 10.74 -1.74
N TRP A 141 -4.87 9.64 -1.99
CA TRP A 141 -3.43 9.50 -1.66
C TRP A 141 -2.55 10.24 -2.67
N ASP A 142 -1.30 10.49 -2.28
CA ASP A 142 -0.27 11.05 -3.17
C ASP A 142 0.07 10.05 -4.29
N HIS A 143 0.29 10.53 -5.51
CA HIS A 143 0.61 9.68 -6.65
C HIS A 143 2.01 9.04 -6.58
N HIS A 144 2.90 9.55 -5.71
CA HIS A 144 4.19 8.94 -5.48
C HIS A 144 4.04 7.66 -4.65
N LEU A 145 4.79 6.64 -5.04
CA LEU A 145 4.85 5.37 -4.33
C LEU A 145 6.26 5.16 -3.79
N LEU A 146 6.37 4.54 -2.64
CA LEU A 146 7.66 4.19 -2.05
C LEU A 146 7.78 2.69 -1.91
N ASP A 147 8.64 2.09 -2.72
CA ASP A 147 8.97 0.67 -2.66
C ASP A 147 10.10 0.44 -1.67
N VAL A 148 9.81 -0.29 -0.59
CA VAL A 148 10.78 -0.55 0.48
C VAL A 148 11.92 -1.47 0.04
N GLU A 149 11.70 -2.35 -0.91
CA GLU A 149 12.76 -3.20 -1.46
C GLU A 149 13.79 -2.33 -2.20
N THR A 150 13.33 -1.41 -3.02
CA THR A 150 14.18 -0.45 -3.74
C THR A 150 14.87 0.52 -2.77
N LEU A 151 14.14 1.02 -1.77
CA LEU A 151 14.69 1.92 -0.75
C LEU A 151 15.85 1.29 0.02
N ALA A 152 15.79 -0.01 0.29
CA ALA A 152 16.81 -0.74 1.04
C ALA A 152 18.09 -1.03 0.24
N LEU A 153 18.03 -1.03 -1.11
CA LEU A 153 19.15 -1.45 -1.96
C LEU A 153 20.48 -0.78 -1.65
N PRO A 154 20.56 0.54 -1.41
CA PRO A 154 21.85 1.21 -1.11
C PRO A 154 22.52 0.72 0.18
N LEU A 155 21.76 0.13 1.10
CA LEU A 155 22.23 -0.36 2.41
C LEU A 155 22.50 -1.86 2.41
N ILE A 156 21.95 -2.58 1.45
CA ILE A 156 22.21 -4.00 1.26
C ILE A 156 23.45 -4.12 0.39
N ALA A 157 24.48 -4.81 0.87
CA ALA A 157 25.79 -4.92 0.23
C ALA A 157 25.70 -5.09 -1.29
N PRO A 158 26.41 -4.30 -2.09
CA PRO A 158 26.35 -4.39 -3.53
C PRO A 158 26.91 -5.74 -3.99
N GLY A 159 26.05 -6.53 -4.60
CA GLY A 159 26.36 -7.82 -5.19
C GLY A 159 25.52 -8.07 -6.43
N PRO A 160 25.86 -9.07 -7.25
CA PRO A 160 25.05 -9.40 -8.42
C PRO A 160 23.67 -9.96 -8.04
N GLU A 161 23.49 -10.39 -6.80
CA GLU A 161 22.25 -10.93 -6.26
C GLU A 161 21.55 -9.88 -5.40
N VAL A 162 20.70 -9.10 -6.04
CA VAL A 162 19.82 -8.15 -5.35
C VAL A 162 18.63 -8.91 -4.76
N PRO A 163 18.26 -8.71 -3.49
CA PRO A 163 17.02 -9.25 -2.95
C PRO A 163 15.83 -8.79 -3.82
N ARG A 164 14.97 -9.71 -4.19
CA ARG A 164 13.78 -9.42 -5.00
C ARG A 164 12.53 -10.02 -4.34
N SER A 165 12.40 -9.83 -3.07
CA SER A 165 11.18 -10.10 -2.31
C SER A 165 11.32 -9.52 -0.92
N LEU A 166 10.21 -9.15 -0.32
CA LEU A 166 10.13 -8.60 1.02
C LEU A 166 10.88 -9.47 2.04
N GLY A 167 10.66 -10.79 2.04
CA GLY A 167 11.34 -11.71 2.95
C GLY A 167 12.86 -11.73 2.80
N LYS A 168 13.40 -11.62 1.56
CA LYS A 168 14.85 -11.53 1.33
C LYS A 168 15.40 -10.19 1.78
N THR A 169 14.66 -9.11 1.57
CA THR A 169 15.01 -7.77 2.03
C THR A 169 15.04 -7.71 3.56
N CYS A 170 14.03 -8.26 4.22
CA CYS A 170 14.01 -8.42 5.68
C CYS A 170 15.25 -9.18 6.17
N ALA A 171 15.54 -10.34 5.58
CA ALA A 171 16.69 -11.15 5.97
C ALA A 171 18.02 -10.39 5.79
N ALA A 172 18.20 -9.63 4.71
CA ALA A 172 19.39 -8.84 4.45
C ALA A 172 19.59 -7.69 5.47
N LEU A 173 18.47 -7.15 6.01
CA LEU A 173 18.48 -6.10 7.03
C LEU A 173 18.44 -6.65 8.47
N GLY A 174 18.43 -7.98 8.65
CA GLY A 174 18.36 -8.61 9.97
C GLY A 174 16.99 -8.53 10.63
N ILE A 175 15.94 -8.31 9.85
CA ILE A 175 14.54 -8.26 10.32
C ILE A 175 13.99 -9.70 10.32
N PRO A 176 13.44 -10.19 11.45
CA PRO A 176 12.77 -11.47 11.48
C PRO A 176 11.61 -11.53 10.50
N HIS A 177 11.52 -12.59 9.71
CA HIS A 177 10.45 -12.81 8.75
C HIS A 177 9.94 -14.24 8.88
N ASP A 178 8.69 -14.38 9.25
CA ASP A 178 8.00 -15.66 9.42
C ASP A 178 7.35 -16.05 8.08
N LYS A 179 7.83 -17.14 7.50
CA LYS A 179 7.33 -17.63 6.21
C LYS A 179 5.90 -18.16 6.27
N ASP A 180 5.48 -18.60 7.45
CA ASP A 180 4.12 -19.13 7.64
C ASP A 180 3.08 -18.01 7.74
N GLN A 181 3.52 -16.76 7.94
CA GLN A 181 2.66 -15.57 7.93
C GLN A 181 2.79 -14.74 6.63
N ALA A 182 3.83 -15.00 5.83
CA ALA A 182 4.04 -14.34 4.55
C ALA A 182 2.83 -14.51 3.63
N HIS A 183 2.65 -13.56 2.72
CA HIS A 183 1.47 -13.49 1.86
C HIS A 183 0.14 -13.33 2.62
N GLY A 184 0.22 -12.70 3.80
CA GLY A 184 -0.90 -12.13 4.49
C GLY A 184 -0.79 -10.62 4.49
N ALA A 185 -1.74 -9.91 3.87
CA ALA A 185 -1.58 -8.49 3.60
C ALA A 185 -1.25 -7.66 4.85
N LEU A 186 -1.84 -7.94 6.00
CA LEU A 186 -1.49 -7.20 7.22
C LEU A 186 -0.07 -7.51 7.71
N TYR A 187 0.36 -8.78 7.60
CA TYR A 187 1.72 -9.15 7.97
C TYR A 187 2.74 -8.50 7.04
N ASP A 188 2.52 -8.53 5.74
CA ASP A 188 3.46 -7.98 4.76
C ASP A 188 3.50 -6.44 4.82
N ALA A 189 2.39 -5.76 5.08
CA ALA A 189 2.37 -4.32 5.39
C ALA A 189 3.21 -3.98 6.66
N ARG A 190 3.14 -4.81 7.71
CA ARG A 190 4.00 -4.66 8.90
C ARG A 190 5.48 -4.88 8.59
N GLN A 191 5.78 -5.88 7.78
CA GLN A 191 7.17 -6.14 7.34
C GLN A 191 7.72 -4.99 6.49
N ALA A 192 6.92 -4.45 5.58
CA ALA A 192 7.29 -3.26 4.80
C ALA A 192 7.57 -2.06 5.72
N MET A 193 6.76 -1.85 6.75
CA MET A 193 6.98 -0.81 7.76
C MET A 193 8.29 -1.02 8.53
N LEU A 194 8.60 -2.25 8.93
CA LEU A 194 9.86 -2.57 9.62
C LEU A 194 11.08 -2.35 8.71
N VAL A 195 10.99 -2.71 7.42
CA VAL A 195 12.04 -2.41 6.44
C VAL A 195 12.24 -0.91 6.32
N PHE A 196 11.16 -0.13 6.17
CA PHE A 196 11.21 1.32 6.11
C PHE A 196 11.94 1.90 7.34
N ASP A 197 11.56 1.51 8.55
CA ASP A 197 12.15 1.99 9.79
C ASP A 197 13.64 1.64 9.87
N ARG A 198 13.98 0.39 9.56
CA ARG A 198 15.36 -0.10 9.62
C ARG A 198 16.30 0.64 8.65
N VAL A 199 15.78 1.01 7.49
CA VAL A 199 16.54 1.83 6.52
C VAL A 199 16.90 3.19 7.14
N TRP A 200 15.93 3.87 7.75
CA TRP A 200 16.19 5.18 8.38
C TRP A 200 17.13 5.07 9.59
N GLU A 201 16.96 4.05 10.43
CA GLU A 201 17.88 3.76 11.54
C GLU A 201 19.32 3.58 11.05
N LEU A 202 19.54 2.77 10.02
CA LEU A 202 20.87 2.53 9.45
C LEU A 202 21.46 3.80 8.83
N LEU A 203 20.65 4.62 8.16
CA LEU A 203 21.11 5.91 7.63
C LEU A 203 21.54 6.87 8.76
N ASP A 204 20.82 6.89 9.87
CA ASP A 204 21.18 7.72 11.03
C ASP A 204 22.43 7.18 11.74
N GLU A 205 22.59 5.86 11.85
CA GLU A 205 23.83 5.23 12.33
C GLU A 205 25.04 5.61 11.46
N LEU A 206 24.89 5.56 10.12
CA LEU A 206 25.95 5.97 9.18
C LEU A 206 26.28 7.45 9.31
N ARG A 207 25.30 8.33 9.44
CA ARG A 207 25.52 9.77 9.67
C ARG A 207 26.27 10.02 10.99
N ALA A 208 25.93 9.29 12.04
CA ALA A 208 26.56 9.41 13.35
C ALA A 208 27.99 8.89 13.38
N SER A 209 28.36 7.91 12.54
CA SER A 209 29.70 7.35 12.43
C SER A 209 30.73 8.31 11.80
N GLY A 210 30.25 9.39 11.17
CA GLY A 210 31.13 10.35 10.45
C GLY A 210 31.52 9.89 9.05
N ASP A 211 30.92 8.82 8.54
CA ASP A 211 31.04 8.43 7.14
C ASP A 211 30.44 9.50 6.21
N PRO A 212 31.00 9.71 5.01
CA PRO A 212 30.70 10.85 4.16
C PRO A 212 29.37 10.71 3.42
N LEU A 213 28.27 10.48 4.15
CA LEU A 213 26.96 10.74 3.57
C LEU A 213 26.79 12.26 3.48
N PRO A 214 26.40 12.80 2.34
CA PRO A 214 26.11 14.23 2.25
C PRO A 214 25.01 14.61 3.25
N ASP A 215 25.17 15.76 3.90
CA ASP A 215 24.11 16.32 4.73
C ASP A 215 22.80 16.38 3.93
N PRO A 216 21.67 16.05 4.56
CA PRO A 216 20.37 16.18 3.91
C PRO A 216 20.21 17.61 3.38
N VAL A 217 20.01 17.74 2.08
CA VAL A 217 19.67 19.04 1.49
C VAL A 217 18.31 19.46 2.05
N PRO A 218 18.21 20.60 2.76
CA PRO A 218 16.93 21.06 3.25
C PRO A 218 15.96 21.26 2.09
N LEU A 219 14.82 20.63 2.14
CA LEU A 219 13.77 20.90 1.16
C LEU A 219 13.34 22.36 1.28
N PRO A 220 13.15 23.09 0.16
CA PRO A 220 12.65 24.44 0.20
C PRO A 220 11.28 24.45 0.88
N ARG A 221 11.16 25.27 1.94
CA ARG A 221 9.87 25.42 2.62
C ARG A 221 8.85 26.02 1.63
N LYS A 222 7.72 25.36 1.46
CA LYS A 222 6.60 25.89 0.69
C LYS A 222 6.23 27.25 1.31
N GLY A 223 6.55 28.36 0.62
CA GLY A 223 6.25 29.72 1.10
C GLY A 223 7.43 30.68 1.20
N ALA A 224 8.68 30.28 0.88
CA ALA A 224 9.81 31.21 0.90
C ALA A 224 10.00 32.03 -0.39
N ASN A 225 9.25 31.75 -1.43
CA ASN A 225 9.23 32.56 -2.65
C ASN A 225 7.94 33.39 -2.68
N GLY A 226 7.97 34.54 -2.03
CA GLY A 226 7.09 35.62 -2.41
C GLY A 226 7.48 36.08 -3.83
N ASP A 227 6.46 36.34 -4.61
CA ASP A 227 6.45 37.03 -5.91
C ASP A 227 6.81 36.20 -7.16
N GLY A 228 5.76 35.87 -7.87
CA GLY A 228 5.77 35.83 -9.31
C GLY A 228 5.45 34.47 -9.93
N ASN A 229 4.25 34.41 -10.33
CA ASN A 229 3.75 33.79 -11.54
C ASN A 229 2.86 32.54 -11.39
N GLY A 230 1.62 32.75 -11.75
CA GLY A 230 0.69 31.88 -12.43
C GLY A 230 0.34 30.50 -11.81
N PRO A 231 -0.91 30.08 -11.88
CA PRO A 231 -1.30 28.75 -11.40
C PRO A 231 -0.56 27.68 -12.21
N ASP A 232 0.04 26.73 -11.48
CA ASP A 232 0.57 25.50 -12.05
C ASP A 232 -0.49 24.88 -12.96
N GLN A 233 -0.18 24.78 -14.26
CA GLN A 233 -1.01 23.96 -15.12
C GLN A 233 -0.77 22.50 -14.70
N PRO A 234 -1.83 21.71 -14.50
CA PRO A 234 -1.68 20.30 -14.28
C PRO A 234 -1.01 19.68 -15.51
N ASP A 235 0.02 18.87 -15.26
CA ASP A 235 0.66 18.06 -16.29
C ASP A 235 -0.42 17.32 -17.09
N GLN A 236 -0.44 17.58 -18.39
CA GLN A 236 -1.34 16.86 -19.27
C GLN A 236 -0.89 15.39 -19.31
N PRO A 237 -1.80 14.44 -19.15
CA PRO A 237 -1.46 13.04 -19.33
C PRO A 237 -0.95 12.82 -20.76
N ASP A 238 0.15 12.08 -20.87
CA ASP A 238 0.73 11.67 -22.15
C ASP A 238 -0.36 11.12 -23.07
N GLN A 239 -0.52 11.75 -24.22
CA GLN A 239 -1.44 11.24 -25.23
C GLN A 239 -0.89 9.91 -25.75
N PRO A 240 -1.71 8.87 -25.89
CA PRO A 240 -1.27 7.63 -26.52
C PRO A 240 -0.88 7.91 -27.97
N ASP A 241 0.29 7.39 -28.37
CA ASP A 241 0.80 7.45 -29.72
C ASP A 241 -0.28 7.04 -30.74
N GLN A 242 -0.62 7.94 -31.63
CA GLN A 242 -1.50 7.62 -32.72
C GLN A 242 -0.76 6.69 -33.69
N PRO A 243 -1.37 5.59 -34.16
CA PRO A 243 -0.77 4.74 -35.19
C PRO A 243 -0.56 5.55 -36.47
N GLY A 244 0.69 5.55 -36.93
CA GLY A 244 1.10 6.24 -38.13
C GLY A 244 0.24 5.88 -39.33
N SER A 245 -0.26 6.90 -40.01
CA SER A 245 -0.94 6.76 -41.32
C SER A 245 0.08 6.29 -42.36
N GLU A 246 -0.01 5.02 -42.72
CA GLU A 246 0.68 4.53 -43.94
C GLU A 246 0.09 5.20 -45.18
N ALA A 247 0.93 5.96 -45.86
CA ALA A 247 0.60 6.48 -47.18
C ALA A 247 0.66 5.34 -48.21
N PRO A 248 -0.29 5.23 -49.15
CA PRO A 248 -0.24 4.20 -50.19
C PRO A 248 0.83 4.55 -51.23
N SER A 249 1.87 3.71 -51.32
CA SER A 249 2.82 3.74 -52.42
C SER A 249 2.15 3.25 -53.70
N GLY A 250 1.86 4.18 -54.62
CA GLY A 250 1.42 3.86 -55.95
C GLY A 250 2.57 3.24 -56.76
N ASN A 251 2.41 2.01 -57.15
CA ASN A 251 3.30 1.36 -58.14
C ASN A 251 2.61 1.37 -59.50
N ALA A 252 3.08 2.25 -60.38
CA ALA A 252 2.71 2.27 -61.78
C ALA A 252 3.52 1.20 -62.52
N ALA A 253 2.89 0.15 -62.95
CA ALA A 253 3.44 -0.80 -63.90
C ALA A 253 3.35 -0.23 -65.32
N SER A 254 4.47 -0.03 -66.01
CA SER A 254 4.51 0.14 -67.45
C SER A 254 4.83 -1.17 -68.11
N VAL A 255 4.01 -1.43 -69.11
CA VAL A 255 4.03 -2.53 -70.07
C VAL A 255 5.22 -2.36 -71.08
N SER A 256 5.92 -3.45 -71.38
CA SER A 256 6.35 -3.88 -72.70
C SER A 256 6.67 -5.36 -72.69
#